data_d4a8b23f13a0f99aeb2fdf615e5acd01
#
_entry.id   d4a8b23f13a0f99aeb2fdf615e5acd01
#
_cell.length_a   1.000
_cell.length_b   1.000
_cell.length_c   1.000
_cell.angle_alpha   90.00
_cell.angle_beta   90.00
_cell.angle_gamma   90.00
#
_symmetry.space_group_name_H-M   'P 1'
#
loop_
_entity.id
_entity.type
_entity.pdbx_description
1 polymer ?
#
loop_
_entity_poly.entity_id
_entity_poly.type
_entity_poly.pdbx_seq_one_letter_code
_entity_poly.pdbx_strand_id
1 'polypeptide(L)'
;VAPAAISAGVDGVIDLSNIGAVAHNLVVEGHEDTNKTADIQAGQLGFYDKVQTKFADLSADDMRATGVRVVPPAVARRGSYLGKGTILMPSFVNIGAYVDDGTMVDTWAAVGSCAQIGKNVHLSGGVGIGGVLEPMQANPTIIEDNCFIGARSEVVEGVIVEENSVLSMGVYIGQSTPIYDRATDTVSYGRVPAGSVVISGALPKEGGKY
;
A
#
# COMPACT_ATOMS: atom_id res chain seq x y z
N VAL A 1 -11.92 -11.67 -7.64
CA VAL A 1 -10.81 -12.51 -8.12
C VAL A 1 -9.60 -12.40 -7.20
N ALA A 2 -9.21 -11.19 -6.77
CA ALA A 2 -8.09 -10.99 -5.87
C ALA A 2 -8.22 -11.70 -4.51
N PRO A 3 -9.35 -11.63 -3.82
CA PRO A 3 -9.51 -12.33 -2.54
C PRO A 3 -9.27 -13.84 -2.63
N ALA A 4 -9.73 -14.48 -3.69
CA ALA A 4 -9.56 -15.92 -3.86
C ALA A 4 -8.11 -16.33 -4.15
N ALA A 5 -7.34 -15.49 -4.86
CA ALA A 5 -5.95 -15.78 -5.16
C ALA A 5 -5.03 -15.67 -3.94
N ILE A 6 -5.40 -14.81 -3.00
CA ILE A 6 -4.61 -14.58 -1.79
C ILE A 6 -5.04 -15.49 -0.64
N SER A 7 -6.30 -15.92 -0.63
CA SER A 7 -6.82 -16.84 0.39
C SER A 7 -6.21 -18.26 0.33
N ALA A 8 -5.45 -18.59 -0.70
CA ALA A 8 -4.85 -19.91 -0.90
C ALA A 8 -3.47 -20.08 -0.25
N GLY A 9 -3.07 -19.27 0.68
CA GLY A 9 -1.75 -19.35 1.31
C GLY A 9 -1.80 -19.68 2.79
N VAL A 10 -0.96 -20.59 3.22
CA VAL A 10 -0.68 -20.96 4.61
C VAL A 10 -1.80 -21.73 5.31
N ASP A 11 -1.68 -23.05 5.32
CA ASP A 11 -2.43 -24.01 6.17
C ASP A 11 -3.93 -23.75 6.38
N GLY A 12 -4.58 -23.30 5.35
CA GLY A 12 -5.99 -22.94 5.43
C GLY A 12 -6.21 -21.54 4.88
N VAL A 13 -7.39 -21.32 4.48
CA VAL A 13 -7.84 -20.05 3.89
C VAL A 13 -7.59 -18.89 4.84
N ILE A 14 -6.67 -18.03 4.51
CA ILE A 14 -6.58 -16.70 5.14
C ILE A 14 -7.70 -15.85 4.54
N ASP A 15 -8.70 -15.58 5.33
CA ASP A 15 -9.74 -14.63 4.97
C ASP A 15 -9.15 -13.21 4.94
N LEU A 16 -9.02 -12.66 3.74
CA LEU A 16 -8.46 -11.35 3.52
C LEU A 16 -9.37 -10.20 3.95
N SER A 17 -10.67 -10.46 4.08
CA SER A 17 -11.56 -9.48 4.69
C SER A 17 -11.17 -9.18 6.14
N ASN A 18 -10.29 -9.99 6.69
CA ASN A 18 -9.80 -9.91 8.06
C ASN A 18 -8.27 -9.94 8.19
N ILE A 19 -7.57 -9.43 7.18
CA ILE A 19 -6.10 -9.45 7.15
C ILE A 19 -5.49 -8.79 8.40
N GLY A 20 -6.12 -7.75 8.91
CA GLY A 20 -5.73 -7.12 10.14
C GLY A 20 -5.82 -8.06 11.33
N ALA A 21 -6.89 -8.84 11.43
CA ALA A 21 -7.08 -9.81 12.49
C ALA A 21 -6.19 -11.05 12.29
N VAL A 22 -5.97 -11.49 11.06
CA VAL A 22 -5.05 -12.59 10.76
C VAL A 22 -3.61 -12.20 11.09
N ALA A 23 -3.16 -11.04 10.67
CA ALA A 23 -1.84 -10.55 11.03
C ALA A 23 -1.71 -10.33 12.55
N HIS A 24 -2.77 -9.87 13.19
CA HIS A 24 -2.85 -9.75 14.63
C HIS A 24 -2.74 -11.13 15.30
N ASN A 25 -3.51 -12.12 14.87
CA ASN A 25 -3.51 -13.45 15.44
C ASN A 25 -2.19 -14.20 15.22
N LEU A 26 -1.59 -14.09 14.02
CA LEU A 26 -0.29 -14.71 13.74
C LEU A 26 0.86 -14.16 14.60
N VAL A 27 0.77 -12.89 14.97
CA VAL A 27 1.76 -12.25 15.87
C VAL A 27 1.49 -12.62 17.33
N VAL A 28 0.27 -13.00 17.65
CA VAL A 28 -0.26 -13.12 19.00
C VAL A 28 -0.22 -14.55 19.55
N GLU A 29 -0.23 -15.58 18.72
CA GLU A 29 -0.16 -16.97 19.19
C GLU A 29 1.14 -17.31 19.95
N GLY A 30 2.09 -16.40 20.01
CA GLY A 30 3.30 -16.52 20.82
C GLY A 30 3.34 -15.69 22.12
N HIS A 31 2.30 -14.88 22.43
CA HIS A 31 2.28 -14.02 23.60
C HIS A 31 0.98 -14.15 24.37
N GLU A 32 1.07 -14.48 25.65
CA GLU A 32 -0.06 -14.70 26.57
C GLU A 32 -0.90 -13.43 26.85
N ASP A 33 -0.56 -12.27 26.35
CA ASP A 33 -1.29 -11.03 26.58
C ASP A 33 -1.30 -10.08 25.38
N THR A 34 -2.24 -10.31 24.50
CA THR A 34 -2.39 -9.62 23.21
C THR A 34 -3.03 -8.24 23.28
N ASN A 35 -3.52 -7.85 24.45
CA ASN A 35 -4.13 -6.54 24.68
C ASN A 35 -3.16 -5.53 25.29
N LYS A 36 -1.94 -5.94 25.63
CA LYS A 36 -0.88 -5.02 26.02
C LYS A 36 -0.18 -4.55 24.76
N THR A 37 -0.41 -3.32 24.36
CA THR A 37 0.62 -2.58 23.62
C THR A 37 1.85 -2.61 24.50
N ALA A 38 2.78 -3.51 24.20
CA ALA A 38 4.08 -3.46 24.82
C ALA A 38 4.68 -2.10 24.46
N ASP A 39 5.32 -1.44 25.41
CA ASP A 39 6.30 -0.40 25.11
C ASP A 39 7.43 -1.06 24.31
N ILE A 40 7.20 -1.26 23.02
CA ILE A 40 8.23 -1.75 22.12
C ILE A 40 9.18 -0.60 21.90
N GLN A 41 10.15 -0.47 22.76
CA GLN A 41 11.31 0.34 22.48
C GLN A 41 12.14 -0.39 21.40
N ALA A 42 11.78 -0.14 20.15
CA ALA A 42 12.54 -0.62 19.00
C ALA A 42 13.85 0.18 18.83
N GLY A 43 14.61 0.30 19.89
CA GLY A 43 15.81 1.13 19.95
C GLY A 43 15.50 2.64 19.86
N GLN A 44 16.46 3.46 20.21
CA GLN A 44 16.36 4.91 19.99
C GLN A 44 16.80 5.21 18.55
N LEU A 45 15.84 5.18 17.61
CA LEU A 45 16.09 5.74 16.29
C LEU A 45 16.05 7.26 16.40
N GLY A 46 17.17 7.92 16.16
CA GLY A 46 17.24 9.38 16.06
C GLY A 46 16.85 9.83 14.67
N PHE A 47 16.04 10.87 14.57
CA PHE A 47 15.64 11.49 13.31
C PHE A 47 16.03 12.97 13.30
N TYR A 48 16.41 13.47 12.14
CA TYR A 48 16.61 14.89 11.90
C TYR A 48 15.85 15.28 10.62
N ASP A 49 14.69 15.88 10.78
CA ASP A 49 13.81 16.31 9.67
C ASP A 49 13.11 17.62 10.03
N LYS A 50 12.63 18.32 9.01
CA LYS A 50 11.81 19.54 9.14
C LYS A 50 10.40 19.23 9.63
N VAL A 51 9.93 18.00 9.45
CA VAL A 51 8.58 17.54 9.79
C VAL A 51 8.69 16.37 10.75
N GLN A 52 8.04 16.49 11.90
CA GLN A 52 7.96 15.41 12.88
C GLN A 52 7.28 14.16 12.31
N THR A 53 7.58 13.01 12.89
CA THR A 53 6.80 11.81 12.63
C THR A 53 5.39 11.96 13.21
N LYS A 54 4.42 11.28 12.57
CA LYS A 54 3.00 11.39 12.92
C LYS A 54 2.70 11.01 14.38
N PHE A 55 3.42 10.06 14.91
CA PHE A 55 3.14 9.44 16.20
C PHE A 55 4.11 9.88 17.31
N ALA A 56 5.02 10.83 17.04
CA ALA A 56 6.11 11.20 17.96
C ALA A 56 5.64 11.62 19.36
N ASP A 57 4.48 12.29 19.45
CA ASP A 57 3.99 12.89 20.70
C ASP A 57 2.79 12.13 21.28
N LEU A 58 2.44 10.95 20.75
CA LEU A 58 1.28 10.20 21.18
C LEU A 58 1.62 9.29 22.36
N SER A 59 0.78 9.31 23.39
CA SER A 59 0.78 8.30 24.45
C SER A 59 0.31 6.93 23.91
N ALA A 60 0.52 5.87 24.68
CA ALA A 60 0.01 4.55 24.34
C ALA A 60 -1.52 4.50 24.19
N ASP A 61 -2.24 5.32 24.96
CA ASP A 61 -3.71 5.41 24.86
C ASP A 61 -4.15 6.17 23.61
N ASP A 62 -3.44 7.25 23.25
CA ASP A 62 -3.69 7.97 22.03
C ASP A 62 -3.41 7.07 20.81
N MET A 63 -2.34 6.29 20.83
CA MET A 63 -2.04 5.33 19.78
C MET A 63 -3.16 4.30 19.61
N ARG A 64 -3.67 3.72 20.71
CA ARG A 64 -4.82 2.80 20.66
C ARG A 64 -6.06 3.48 20.10
N ALA A 65 -6.30 4.73 20.48
CA ALA A 65 -7.45 5.50 20.04
C ALA A 65 -7.43 5.79 18.52
N THR A 66 -6.25 5.82 17.88
CA THR A 66 -6.15 5.96 16.43
C THR A 66 -6.74 4.77 15.69
N GLY A 67 -6.72 3.58 16.28
CA GLY A 67 -7.09 2.33 15.64
C GLY A 67 -6.09 1.88 14.55
N VAL A 68 -4.90 2.49 14.48
CA VAL A 68 -3.83 2.17 13.52
C VAL A 68 -2.80 1.27 14.21
N ARG A 69 -2.44 0.18 13.55
CA ARG A 69 -1.33 -0.66 13.99
C ARG A 69 -0.03 -0.22 13.31
N VAL A 70 0.98 0.10 14.09
CA VAL A 70 2.28 0.55 13.58
C VAL A 70 3.36 -0.42 14.04
N VAL A 71 3.94 -1.16 13.08
CA VAL A 71 5.00 -2.13 13.35
C VAL A 71 6.36 -1.43 13.20
N PRO A 72 7.22 -1.43 14.22
CA PRO A 72 8.53 -0.79 14.11
C PRO A 72 9.42 -1.44 13.03
N PRO A 73 10.20 -0.68 12.28
CA PRO A 73 10.35 0.78 12.31
C PRO A 73 9.51 1.52 11.26
N ALA A 74 8.22 1.24 11.14
CA ALA A 74 7.37 1.99 10.23
C ALA A 74 7.38 3.49 10.54
N VAL A 75 7.41 4.32 9.51
CA VAL A 75 7.42 5.78 9.63
C VAL A 75 6.26 6.38 8.85
N ALA A 76 5.43 7.16 9.53
CA ALA A 76 4.48 8.07 8.90
C ALA A 76 4.85 9.50 9.25
N ARG A 77 4.92 10.39 8.26
CA ARG A 77 5.18 11.81 8.49
C ARG A 77 3.91 12.52 8.97
N ARG A 78 4.05 13.52 9.85
CA ARG A 78 2.95 14.40 10.26
C ARG A 78 2.35 15.06 9.01
N GLY A 79 1.00 15.16 8.96
CA GLY A 79 0.28 15.63 7.77
C GLY A 79 -0.16 14.52 6.83
N SER A 80 0.18 13.25 7.09
CA SER A 80 -0.48 12.11 6.46
C SER A 80 -1.78 11.77 7.18
N TYR A 81 -2.74 11.15 6.49
CA TYR A 81 -3.94 10.55 7.08
C TYR A 81 -3.83 9.03 7.07
N LEU A 82 -4.24 8.39 8.16
CA LEU A 82 -4.32 6.94 8.30
C LEU A 82 -5.66 6.61 8.94
N GLY A 83 -6.48 5.85 8.23
CA GLY A 83 -7.80 5.41 8.66
C GLY A 83 -7.75 4.32 9.72
N LYS A 84 -8.90 4.01 10.31
CA LYS A 84 -9.01 2.96 11.32
C LYS A 84 -8.72 1.58 10.72
N GLY A 85 -8.06 0.74 11.49
CA GLY A 85 -7.69 -0.60 11.01
C GLY A 85 -6.56 -0.61 10.01
N THR A 86 -5.96 0.54 9.68
CA THR A 86 -4.75 0.58 8.85
C THR A 86 -3.60 -0.12 9.57
N ILE A 87 -2.86 -0.91 8.81
CA ILE A 87 -1.66 -1.59 9.31
C ILE A 87 -0.46 -1.06 8.54
N LEU A 88 0.50 -0.50 9.27
CA LEU A 88 1.81 -0.17 8.74
C LEU A 88 2.79 -1.24 9.23
N MET A 89 3.18 -2.14 8.33
CA MET A 89 4.42 -2.92 8.53
C MET A 89 5.62 -1.96 8.44
N PRO A 90 6.86 -2.38 8.65
CA PRO A 90 8.01 -1.51 8.44
C PRO A 90 7.98 -0.85 7.06
N SER A 91 7.42 0.32 6.97
CA SER A 91 7.02 0.99 5.73
C SER A 91 7.11 2.51 5.90
N PHE A 92 6.86 3.25 4.82
CA PHE A 92 6.94 4.70 4.85
C PHE A 92 5.69 5.34 4.26
N VAL A 93 5.09 6.30 4.99
CA VAL A 93 3.96 7.12 4.51
C VAL A 93 4.35 8.59 4.56
N ASN A 94 4.37 9.23 3.41
CA ASN A 94 4.83 10.60 3.27
C ASN A 94 3.74 11.63 3.66
N ILE A 95 4.16 12.89 3.80
CA ILE A 95 3.29 14.04 4.09
C ILE A 95 2.22 14.18 3.01
N GLY A 96 1.00 14.52 3.42
CA GLY A 96 -0.14 14.70 2.53
C GLY A 96 -0.75 13.40 1.99
N ALA A 97 -0.09 12.25 2.19
CA ALA A 97 -0.66 10.97 1.80
C ALA A 97 -1.93 10.64 2.60
N TYR A 98 -2.89 10.04 1.92
CA TYR A 98 -4.14 9.54 2.50
C TYR A 98 -4.18 8.03 2.36
N VAL A 99 -4.35 7.33 3.46
CA VAL A 99 -4.52 5.86 3.50
C VAL A 99 -5.78 5.57 4.28
N ASP A 100 -6.77 5.00 3.62
CA ASP A 100 -8.10 4.81 4.20
C ASP A 100 -8.19 3.51 5.03
N ASP A 101 -9.38 3.31 5.63
CA ASP A 101 -9.68 2.27 6.60
C ASP A 101 -9.33 0.85 6.11
N GLY A 102 -8.79 0.05 7.00
CA GLY A 102 -8.52 -1.38 6.74
C GLY A 102 -7.38 -1.67 5.77
N THR A 103 -6.68 -0.65 5.28
CA THR A 103 -5.58 -0.81 4.32
C THR A 103 -4.30 -1.26 4.99
N MET A 104 -3.57 -2.16 4.32
CA MET A 104 -2.23 -2.58 4.73
C MET A 104 -1.17 -1.96 3.84
N VAL A 105 -0.20 -1.30 4.46
CA VAL A 105 1.06 -0.89 3.84
C VAL A 105 2.14 -1.86 4.34
N ASP A 106 2.47 -2.83 3.50
CA ASP A 106 3.33 -3.95 3.88
C ASP A 106 4.81 -3.57 3.89
N THR A 107 5.65 -4.53 4.25
CA THR A 107 7.08 -4.35 4.54
C THR A 107 7.82 -3.69 3.39
N TRP A 108 8.47 -2.58 3.70
CA TRP A 108 9.24 -1.73 2.78
C TRP A 108 8.42 -1.12 1.63
N ALA A 109 7.08 -1.13 1.73
CA ALA A 109 6.25 -0.33 0.84
C ALA A 109 6.34 1.15 1.20
N ALA A 110 6.16 2.01 0.20
CA ALA A 110 6.16 3.45 0.37
C ALA A 110 4.93 4.09 -0.27
N VAL A 111 4.26 4.96 0.49
CA VAL A 111 3.19 5.81 -0.02
C VAL A 111 3.74 7.23 -0.16
N GLY A 112 3.87 7.69 -1.40
CA GLY A 112 4.43 8.97 -1.75
C GLY A 112 3.56 10.15 -1.30
N SER A 113 4.14 11.35 -1.37
CA SER A 113 3.45 12.58 -0.95
C SER A 113 2.13 12.77 -1.70
N CYS A 114 1.07 13.05 -0.96
CA CYS A 114 -0.30 13.28 -1.46
C CYS A 114 -0.94 12.12 -2.21
N ALA A 115 -0.32 10.94 -2.28
CA ALA A 115 -0.97 9.76 -2.86
C ALA A 115 -2.23 9.39 -2.09
N GLN A 116 -3.24 8.89 -2.79
CA GLN A 116 -4.56 8.57 -2.23
C GLN A 116 -4.81 7.07 -2.31
N ILE A 117 -4.89 6.42 -1.18
CA ILE A 117 -5.12 4.97 -1.08
C ILE A 117 -6.48 4.74 -0.44
N GLY A 118 -7.34 4.03 -1.13
CA GLY A 118 -8.69 3.68 -0.69
C GLY A 118 -8.73 2.66 0.44
N LYS A 119 -9.95 2.15 0.71
CA LYS A 119 -10.22 1.18 1.77
C LYS A 119 -9.82 -0.23 1.38
N ASN A 120 -9.42 -1.00 2.40
CA ASN A 120 -9.12 -2.43 2.23
C ASN A 120 -8.12 -2.71 1.10
N VAL A 121 -7.21 -1.78 0.83
CA VAL A 121 -6.14 -1.96 -0.16
C VAL A 121 -5.00 -2.73 0.49
N HIS A 122 -4.39 -3.62 -0.28
CA HIS A 122 -3.15 -4.27 0.12
C HIS A 122 -2.00 -3.78 -0.76
N LEU A 123 -1.11 -2.97 -0.20
CA LEU A 123 0.17 -2.63 -0.82
C LEU A 123 1.20 -3.64 -0.36
N SER A 124 1.54 -4.61 -1.20
CA SER A 124 2.45 -5.71 -0.84
C SER A 124 3.88 -5.23 -0.63
N GLY A 125 4.74 -6.13 -0.15
CA GLY A 125 6.11 -5.81 0.21
C GLY A 125 6.89 -5.09 -0.89
N GLY A 126 7.48 -3.95 -0.54
CA GLY A 126 8.29 -3.13 -1.43
C GLY A 126 7.54 -2.44 -2.57
N VAL A 127 6.23 -2.29 -2.46
CA VAL A 127 5.44 -1.47 -3.40
C VAL A 127 5.80 0.00 -3.26
N GLY A 128 5.97 0.69 -4.38
CA GLY A 128 6.11 2.14 -4.43
C GLY A 128 4.89 2.82 -5.04
N ILE A 129 4.27 3.71 -4.27
CA ILE A 129 3.23 4.60 -4.79
C ILE A 129 3.83 6.00 -4.90
N GLY A 130 3.88 6.52 -6.13
CA GLY A 130 4.53 7.80 -6.42
C GLY A 130 3.85 8.99 -5.77
N GLY A 131 4.66 9.96 -5.38
CA GLY A 131 4.20 11.22 -4.84
C GLY A 131 4.05 12.31 -5.91
N VAL A 132 3.65 13.50 -5.46
CA VAL A 132 3.47 14.67 -6.32
C VAL A 132 4.66 15.64 -6.32
N LEU A 133 5.68 15.35 -5.53
CA LEU A 133 6.90 16.16 -5.43
C LEU A 133 8.05 15.44 -6.13
N GLU A 134 8.91 16.17 -6.82
CA GLU A 134 10.20 15.72 -7.37
C GLU A 134 10.13 14.54 -8.37
N PRO A 135 9.63 14.76 -9.58
CA PRO A 135 9.18 16.03 -10.13
C PRO A 135 7.75 16.38 -9.68
N MET A 136 7.44 17.68 -9.70
CA MET A 136 6.10 18.12 -9.33
C MET A 136 5.06 17.55 -10.30
N GLN A 137 4.06 16.89 -9.75
CA GLN A 137 2.94 16.31 -10.47
C GLN A 137 1.66 17.11 -10.22
N ALA A 138 0.84 17.28 -11.25
CA ALA A 138 -0.43 17.99 -11.12
C ALA A 138 -1.50 17.13 -10.42
N ASN A 139 -1.44 15.82 -10.60
CA ASN A 139 -2.42 14.88 -10.07
C ASN A 139 -1.76 13.87 -9.13
N PRO A 140 -2.40 13.53 -8.00
CA PRO A 140 -1.93 12.46 -7.13
C PRO A 140 -2.14 11.09 -7.78
N THR A 141 -1.28 10.15 -7.44
CA THR A 141 -1.54 8.74 -7.72
C THR A 141 -2.67 8.26 -6.82
N ILE A 142 -3.64 7.54 -7.40
CA ILE A 142 -4.84 7.06 -6.71
C ILE A 142 -4.94 5.55 -6.85
N ILE A 143 -5.08 4.87 -5.73
CA ILE A 143 -5.44 3.45 -5.67
C ILE A 143 -6.82 3.41 -5.00
N GLU A 144 -7.83 3.01 -5.74
CA GLU A 144 -9.20 2.95 -5.20
C GLU A 144 -9.41 1.72 -4.31
N ASP A 145 -10.63 1.54 -3.81
CA ASP A 145 -10.98 0.55 -2.79
C ASP A 145 -10.73 -0.91 -3.23
N ASN A 146 -10.40 -1.76 -2.28
CA ASN A 146 -10.25 -3.21 -2.45
C ASN A 146 -9.22 -3.64 -3.51
N CYS A 147 -8.26 -2.80 -3.84
CA CYS A 147 -7.18 -3.14 -4.76
C CYS A 147 -6.10 -3.97 -4.07
N PHE A 148 -5.49 -4.87 -4.85
CA PHE A 148 -4.29 -5.58 -4.46
C PHE A 148 -3.13 -5.18 -5.36
N ILE A 149 -2.09 -4.59 -4.78
CA ILE A 149 -0.88 -4.18 -5.50
C ILE A 149 0.23 -5.17 -5.16
N GLY A 150 0.62 -5.97 -6.13
CA GLY A 150 1.61 -7.04 -5.97
C GLY A 150 3.00 -6.51 -5.62
N ALA A 151 3.77 -7.34 -4.92
CA ALA A 151 5.09 -6.97 -4.40
C ALA A 151 6.02 -6.36 -5.46
N ARG A 152 6.76 -5.32 -5.07
CA ARG A 152 7.72 -4.63 -5.94
C ARG A 152 7.10 -3.96 -7.17
N SER A 153 5.80 -3.71 -7.16
CA SER A 153 5.16 -2.87 -8.18
C SER A 153 5.33 -1.39 -7.88
N GLU A 154 5.37 -0.59 -8.94
CA GLU A 154 5.42 0.87 -8.86
C GLU A 154 4.23 1.47 -9.62
N VAL A 155 3.46 2.32 -8.95
CA VAL A 155 2.38 3.09 -9.56
C VAL A 155 2.65 4.57 -9.32
N VAL A 156 2.91 5.30 -10.39
CA VAL A 156 3.47 6.66 -10.29
C VAL A 156 2.77 7.64 -11.24
N GLU A 157 3.19 8.91 -11.17
CA GLU A 157 2.79 9.95 -12.15
C GLU A 157 1.27 10.21 -12.21
N GLY A 158 0.56 10.07 -11.09
CA GLY A 158 -0.87 10.34 -11.06
C GLY A 158 -1.74 9.29 -11.76
N VAL A 159 -1.22 8.08 -11.96
CA VAL A 159 -2.01 6.95 -12.45
C VAL A 159 -3.12 6.61 -11.46
N ILE A 160 -4.28 6.26 -11.99
CA ILE A 160 -5.44 5.81 -11.20
C ILE A 160 -5.60 4.31 -11.40
N VAL A 161 -5.62 3.56 -10.30
CA VAL A 161 -6.00 2.15 -10.28
C VAL A 161 -7.40 2.07 -9.67
N GLU A 162 -8.38 1.75 -10.50
CA GLU A 162 -9.78 1.71 -10.07
C GLU A 162 -10.06 0.47 -9.21
N GLU A 163 -11.17 0.54 -8.48
CA GLU A 163 -11.56 -0.40 -7.44
C GLU A 163 -11.52 -1.88 -7.86
N ASN A 164 -11.27 -2.76 -6.88
CA ASN A 164 -11.23 -4.22 -7.06
C ASN A 164 -10.20 -4.71 -8.08
N SER A 165 -9.22 -3.90 -8.42
CA SER A 165 -8.16 -4.25 -9.37
C SER A 165 -6.99 -4.97 -8.69
N VAL A 166 -6.33 -5.83 -9.44
CA VAL A 166 -5.15 -6.57 -9.01
C VAL A 166 -3.98 -6.27 -9.95
N LEU A 167 -2.90 -5.74 -9.42
CA LEU A 167 -1.62 -5.70 -10.09
C LEU A 167 -0.77 -6.88 -9.62
N SER A 168 -0.27 -7.69 -10.54
CA SER A 168 0.67 -8.75 -10.19
C SER A 168 2.00 -8.14 -9.72
N MET A 169 2.85 -8.97 -9.12
CA MET A 169 4.17 -8.51 -8.68
C MET A 169 5.00 -7.94 -9.84
N GLY A 170 5.77 -6.89 -9.57
CA GLY A 170 6.70 -6.29 -10.54
C GLY A 170 6.01 -5.57 -11.70
N VAL A 171 4.82 -5.06 -11.50
CA VAL A 171 4.14 -4.19 -12.49
C VAL A 171 4.56 -2.75 -12.29
N TYR A 172 5.05 -2.09 -13.33
CA TYR A 172 5.49 -0.69 -13.32
C TYR A 172 4.60 0.14 -14.22
N ILE A 173 3.81 1.06 -13.65
CA ILE A 173 2.86 1.89 -14.40
C ILE A 173 3.09 3.38 -14.10
N GLY A 174 3.45 4.12 -15.14
CA GLY A 174 3.42 5.57 -15.18
C GLY A 174 2.46 6.06 -16.28
N GLN A 175 2.36 7.36 -16.48
CA GLN A 175 1.45 7.96 -17.47
C GLN A 175 1.74 7.55 -18.92
N SER A 176 2.97 7.20 -19.23
CA SER A 176 3.39 6.75 -20.56
C SER A 176 3.41 5.24 -20.73
N THR A 177 3.07 4.48 -19.69
CA THR A 177 3.05 3.02 -19.75
C THR A 177 1.79 2.56 -20.47
N PRO A 178 1.90 1.83 -21.58
CA PRO A 178 0.73 1.30 -22.27
C PRO A 178 0.08 0.19 -21.45
N ILE A 179 -1.22 0.27 -21.29
CA ILE A 179 -2.08 -0.74 -20.67
C ILE A 179 -2.90 -1.38 -21.78
N TYR A 180 -2.56 -2.62 -22.13
CA TYR A 180 -3.22 -3.36 -23.20
C TYR A 180 -4.36 -4.22 -22.66
N ASP A 181 -5.57 -3.94 -23.11
CA ASP A 181 -6.73 -4.78 -22.85
C ASP A 181 -6.85 -5.88 -23.90
N ARG A 182 -6.65 -7.12 -23.44
CA ARG A 182 -6.68 -8.32 -24.29
C ARG A 182 -8.07 -8.68 -24.78
N ALA A 183 -9.13 -8.24 -24.10
CA ALA A 183 -10.51 -8.56 -24.47
C ALA A 183 -11.00 -7.66 -25.62
N THR A 184 -10.56 -6.40 -25.62
CA THR A 184 -11.00 -5.39 -26.58
C THR A 184 -9.95 -5.06 -27.63
N ASP A 185 -8.73 -5.59 -27.50
CA ASP A 185 -7.58 -5.28 -28.36
C ASP A 185 -7.28 -3.77 -28.40
N THR A 186 -7.34 -3.12 -27.23
CA THR A 186 -7.13 -1.67 -27.12
C THR A 186 -6.00 -1.33 -26.16
N VAL A 187 -5.37 -0.19 -26.38
CA VAL A 187 -4.33 0.36 -25.48
C VAL A 187 -4.84 1.63 -24.86
N SER A 188 -4.72 1.73 -23.55
CA SER A 188 -5.01 2.92 -22.75
C SER A 188 -3.80 3.33 -21.92
N TYR A 189 -3.88 4.50 -21.28
CA TYR A 189 -2.81 5.08 -20.47
C TYR A 189 -3.36 5.75 -19.22
N GLY A 190 -2.56 5.79 -18.17
CA GLY A 190 -2.83 6.55 -16.96
C GLY A 190 -3.97 6.05 -16.08
N ARG A 191 -4.68 5.00 -16.50
CA ARG A 191 -5.82 4.46 -15.74
C ARG A 191 -5.96 2.96 -15.94
N VAL A 192 -6.01 2.21 -14.84
CA VAL A 192 -6.36 0.79 -14.80
C VAL A 192 -7.85 0.68 -14.49
N PRO A 193 -8.68 0.13 -15.39
CA PRO A 193 -10.13 0.00 -15.15
C PRO A 193 -10.47 -0.92 -13.98
N ALA A 194 -11.60 -0.67 -13.34
CA ALA A 194 -12.09 -1.44 -12.20
C ALA A 194 -12.14 -2.95 -12.48
N GLY A 195 -11.76 -3.75 -11.48
CA GLY A 195 -11.76 -5.21 -11.56
C GLY A 195 -10.72 -5.81 -12.50
N SER A 196 -9.77 -5.04 -12.98
CA SER A 196 -8.71 -5.51 -13.88
C SER A 196 -7.70 -6.39 -13.13
N VAL A 197 -7.18 -7.39 -13.84
CA VAL A 197 -5.98 -8.14 -13.43
C VAL A 197 -4.85 -7.81 -14.37
N VAL A 198 -3.87 -7.07 -13.88
CA VAL A 198 -2.75 -6.55 -14.67
C VAL A 198 -1.51 -7.39 -14.41
N ILE A 199 -0.83 -7.78 -15.48
CA ILE A 199 0.45 -8.46 -15.43
C ILE A 199 1.48 -7.69 -16.25
N SER A 200 2.75 -7.83 -15.90
CA SER A 200 3.85 -7.28 -16.71
C SER A 200 3.88 -7.93 -18.08
N GLY A 201 4.13 -7.14 -19.12
CA GLY A 201 4.22 -7.61 -20.48
C GLY A 201 5.05 -6.66 -21.36
N ALA A 202 5.17 -7.00 -22.62
CA ALA A 202 5.77 -6.14 -23.62
C ALA A 202 4.92 -6.17 -24.89
N LEU A 203 4.70 -5.02 -25.50
CA LEU A 203 4.08 -4.93 -26.80
C LEU A 203 5.16 -5.02 -27.89
N PRO A 204 4.94 -5.83 -28.94
CA PRO A 204 5.87 -5.88 -30.04
C PRO A 204 5.93 -4.51 -30.74
N LYS A 205 7.12 -4.06 -31.04
CA LYS A 205 7.33 -2.83 -31.82
C LYS A 205 7.49 -3.21 -33.28
N GLU A 206 6.63 -2.67 -34.16
CA GLU A 206 6.78 -2.85 -35.60
C GLU A 206 8.17 -2.35 -36.06
N GLY A 207 8.88 -3.20 -36.81
CA GLY A 207 10.21 -2.91 -37.33
C GLY A 207 11.34 -2.85 -36.27
N GLY A 208 11.06 -3.17 -35.03
CA GLY A 208 12.08 -3.28 -33.99
C GLY A 208 12.88 -4.58 -34.12
N LYS A 209 14.21 -4.50 -33.97
CA LYS A 209 15.05 -5.71 -33.94
C LYS A 209 15.06 -6.41 -32.57
N TYR A 210 14.56 -5.79 -31.52
CA TYR A 210 14.43 -6.30 -30.13
C TYR A 210 13.29 -5.58 -29.43
#